data_2c0adef7193297c873b02150f18146f1
#
_entry.id   2c0adef7193297c873b02150f18146f1
#
_cell.length_a   1.000
_cell.length_b   1.000
_cell.length_c   1.000
_cell.angle_alpha   90.00
_cell.angle_beta   90.00
_cell.angle_gamma   90.00
#
_symmetry.space_group_name_H-M   'P 1'
#
loop_
_entity.id
_entity.type
_entity.pdbx_description
1 polymer ?
#
loop_
_entity_poly.entity_id
_entity_poly.type
_entity_poly.pdbx_seq_one_letter_code
_entity_poly.pdbx_strand_id
1 'polypeptide(L)'
;IANIGEIAANVICGNGHEGKAYAITGPELLSGTDMAKIFTDVTGKQVDYVSPDEDTVLNSLLDSGWPQWQAKGMLELFDLFASNQAAVISPDGEQLLGRPLTTLKEFAQQNKAAFI
;
A
#
# COMPACT_ATOMS: atom_id res chain seq x y z
N ILE A 1 -5.39 -2.95 -5.76
CA ILE A 1 -5.86 -2.39 -7.06
C ILE A 1 -7.29 -2.84 -7.36
N ALA A 2 -7.67 -4.11 -7.19
CA ALA A 2 -9.03 -4.59 -7.51
C ALA A 2 -10.13 -3.79 -6.78
N ASN A 3 -10.00 -3.57 -5.46
CA ASN A 3 -10.95 -2.76 -4.70
C ASN A 3 -11.04 -1.32 -5.22
N ILE A 4 -9.91 -0.71 -5.59
CA ILE A 4 -9.88 0.66 -6.14
C ILE A 4 -10.65 0.71 -7.46
N GLY A 5 -10.46 -0.28 -8.34
CA GLY A 5 -11.17 -0.36 -9.62
C GLY A 5 -12.69 -0.50 -9.44
N GLU A 6 -13.13 -1.34 -8.50
CA GLU A 6 -14.53 -1.53 -8.18
C GLU A 6 -15.16 -0.27 -7.56
N ILE A 7 -14.46 0.39 -6.63
CA ILE A 7 -14.88 1.66 -6.04
C ILE A 7 -15.02 2.73 -7.13
N ALA A 8 -14.04 2.85 -8.03
CA ALA A 8 -14.09 3.80 -9.13
C ALA A 8 -15.31 3.54 -10.04
N ALA A 9 -15.58 2.28 -10.37
CA ALA A 9 -16.76 1.91 -11.17
C ALA A 9 -18.07 2.29 -10.44
N ASN A 10 -18.17 2.00 -9.14
CA ASN A 10 -19.36 2.35 -8.34
C ASN A 10 -19.59 3.86 -8.30
N VAL A 11 -18.53 4.66 -8.16
CA VAL A 11 -18.61 6.12 -8.15
C VAL A 11 -19.03 6.68 -9.53
N ILE A 12 -18.42 6.16 -10.61
CA ILE A 12 -18.71 6.63 -11.97
C ILE A 12 -20.15 6.26 -12.42
N CYS A 13 -20.60 5.05 -12.06
CA CYS A 13 -21.94 4.58 -12.42
C CYS A 13 -23.04 5.01 -11.43
N GLY A 14 -22.66 5.50 -10.25
CA GLY A 14 -23.57 5.98 -9.23
C GLY A 14 -23.97 7.44 -9.40
N ASN A 15 -24.76 7.95 -8.44
CA ASN A 15 -25.20 9.35 -8.40
C ASN A 15 -24.82 9.96 -7.06
N GLY A 16 -24.70 11.28 -7.01
CA GLY A 16 -24.46 12.03 -5.77
C GLY A 16 -23.00 12.05 -5.32
N HIS A 17 -22.07 11.76 -6.24
CA HIS A 17 -20.62 11.81 -6.01
C HIS A 17 -19.96 13.09 -6.55
N GLU A 18 -20.74 13.93 -7.24
CA GLU A 18 -20.26 15.16 -7.86
C GLU A 18 -19.70 16.12 -6.82
N GLY A 19 -18.48 16.61 -7.06
CA GLY A 19 -17.79 17.55 -6.15
C GLY A 19 -17.28 16.92 -4.86
N LYS A 20 -17.39 15.60 -4.68
CA LYS A 20 -16.87 14.91 -3.49
C LYS A 20 -15.47 14.38 -3.73
N ALA A 21 -14.67 14.35 -2.66
CA ALA A 21 -13.37 13.71 -2.60
C ALA A 21 -13.42 12.58 -1.56
N TYR A 22 -12.85 11.45 -1.89
CA TYR A 22 -12.82 10.27 -1.04
C TYR A 22 -11.37 9.83 -0.80
N ALA A 23 -11.05 9.52 0.45
CA ALA A 23 -9.75 8.98 0.81
C ALA A 23 -9.83 7.44 0.83
N ILE A 24 -9.18 6.80 -0.13
CA ILE A 24 -9.17 5.34 -0.21
C ILE A 24 -7.88 4.82 0.41
N THR A 25 -8.03 4.14 1.55
CA THR A 25 -6.93 3.48 2.27
C THR A 25 -7.14 1.98 2.32
N GLY A 26 -6.14 1.23 2.78
CA GLY A 26 -6.34 -0.16 3.17
C GLY A 26 -7.16 -0.29 4.46
N PRO A 27 -7.60 -1.51 4.82
CA PRO A 27 -8.42 -1.74 6.02
C PRO A 27 -7.58 -1.78 7.30
N GLU A 28 -6.25 -1.85 7.20
CA GLU A 28 -5.34 -2.08 8.30
C GLU A 28 -4.15 -1.11 8.27
N LEU A 29 -3.69 -0.70 9.45
CA LEU A 29 -2.38 -0.06 9.61
C LEU A 29 -1.33 -1.15 9.81
N LEU A 30 -0.38 -1.25 8.89
CA LEU A 30 0.65 -2.28 8.90
C LEU A 30 2.03 -1.63 8.89
N SER A 31 2.89 -2.04 9.82
CA SER A 31 4.32 -1.75 9.76
C SER A 31 5.02 -2.67 8.75
N GLY A 32 6.27 -2.34 8.39
CA GLY A 32 7.10 -3.23 7.57
C GLY A 32 7.28 -4.61 8.20
N THR A 33 7.42 -4.67 9.53
CA THR A 33 7.51 -5.94 10.29
C THR A 33 6.21 -6.74 10.23
N ASP A 34 5.04 -6.09 10.32
CA ASP A 34 3.75 -6.77 10.19
C ASP A 34 3.58 -7.36 8.79
N MET A 35 3.95 -6.62 7.75
CA MET A 35 3.93 -7.10 6.37
C MET A 35 4.86 -8.31 6.18
N ALA A 36 6.09 -8.25 6.67
CA ALA A 36 7.05 -9.35 6.61
C ALA A 36 6.51 -10.62 7.28
N LYS A 37 5.86 -10.48 8.45
CA LYS A 37 5.22 -11.58 9.16
C LYS A 37 4.07 -12.19 8.34
N ILE A 38 3.22 -11.37 7.74
CA ILE A 38 2.12 -11.85 6.89
C ILE A 38 2.68 -12.66 5.71
N PHE A 39 3.72 -12.17 5.04
CA PHE A 39 4.34 -12.90 3.93
C PHE A 39 5.04 -14.18 4.38
N THR A 40 5.69 -14.17 5.54
CA THR A 40 6.26 -15.40 6.15
C THR A 40 5.17 -16.45 6.37
N ASP A 41 4.05 -16.06 7.00
CA ASP A 41 2.94 -16.96 7.30
C ASP A 41 2.29 -17.54 6.02
N VAL A 42 2.12 -16.72 4.99
CA VAL A 42 1.48 -17.13 3.75
C VAL A 42 2.38 -17.98 2.87
N THR A 43 3.65 -17.62 2.75
CA THR A 43 4.59 -18.33 1.85
C THR A 43 5.23 -19.56 2.50
N GLY A 44 5.35 -19.56 3.83
CA GLY A 44 6.11 -20.54 4.59
C GLY A 44 7.63 -20.33 4.49
N LYS A 45 8.08 -19.22 3.94
CA LYS A 45 9.49 -18.82 3.84
C LYS A 45 9.74 -17.64 4.75
N GLN A 46 10.88 -17.63 5.45
CA GLN A 46 11.27 -16.48 6.27
C GLN A 46 11.38 -15.23 5.41
N VAL A 47 10.64 -14.21 5.79
CA VAL A 47 10.70 -12.86 5.21
C VAL A 47 10.98 -11.88 6.33
N ASP A 48 12.04 -11.11 6.20
CA ASP A 48 12.45 -10.12 7.18
C ASP A 48 12.32 -8.71 6.61
N TYR A 49 11.85 -7.78 7.43
CA TYR A 49 11.84 -6.37 7.09
C TYR A 49 13.20 -5.76 7.44
N VAL A 50 13.81 -5.10 6.47
CA VAL A 50 15.06 -4.34 6.65
C VAL A 50 14.76 -2.88 6.34
N SER A 51 15.17 -1.98 7.24
CA SER A 51 15.13 -0.53 7.02
C SER A 51 16.55 -0.04 6.71
N PRO A 52 16.95 0.06 5.44
CA PRO A 52 18.26 0.58 5.07
C PRO A 52 18.35 2.07 5.35
N ASP A 53 19.57 2.60 5.42
CA ASP A 53 19.80 4.04 5.51
C ASP A 53 19.42 4.76 4.19
N GLU A 54 19.23 6.06 4.28
CA GLU A 54 18.76 6.92 3.19
C GLU A 54 19.68 6.87 1.97
N ASP A 55 21.01 6.88 2.19
CA ASP A 55 22.00 6.84 1.11
C ASP A 55 21.94 5.51 0.36
N THR A 56 21.76 4.42 1.06
CA THR A 56 21.58 3.08 0.46
C THR A 56 20.34 3.03 -0.41
N VAL A 57 19.22 3.56 0.07
CA VAL A 57 17.97 3.62 -0.70
C VAL A 57 18.13 4.50 -1.93
N LEU A 58 18.71 5.70 -1.77
CA LEU A 58 18.93 6.63 -2.87
C LEU A 58 19.77 6.02 -3.98
N ASN A 59 20.90 5.42 -3.62
CA ASN A 59 21.78 4.77 -4.59
C ASN A 59 21.10 3.62 -5.32
N SER A 60 20.33 2.79 -4.61
CA SER A 60 19.57 1.69 -5.22
C SER A 60 18.52 2.18 -6.23
N LEU A 61 17.85 3.29 -5.95
CA LEU A 61 16.90 3.90 -6.88
C LEU A 61 17.59 4.45 -8.12
N LEU A 62 18.72 5.17 -7.94
CA LEU A 62 19.51 5.71 -9.03
C LEU A 62 20.08 4.61 -9.93
N ASP A 63 20.62 3.55 -9.35
CA ASP A 63 21.14 2.37 -10.06
C ASP A 63 20.04 1.63 -10.85
N SER A 64 18.79 1.71 -10.37
CA SER A 64 17.62 1.19 -11.05
C SER A 64 17.11 2.12 -12.18
N GLY A 65 17.81 3.21 -12.46
CA GLY A 65 17.50 4.14 -13.56
C GLY A 65 16.49 5.23 -13.20
N TRP A 66 16.20 5.44 -11.93
CA TRP A 66 15.29 6.52 -11.51
C TRP A 66 15.97 7.89 -11.68
N PRO A 67 15.27 8.89 -12.21
CA PRO A 67 15.78 10.27 -12.20
C PRO A 67 16.01 10.76 -10.77
N GLN A 68 17.07 11.54 -10.55
CA GLN A 68 17.46 12.00 -9.21
C GLN A 68 16.33 12.72 -8.45
N TRP A 69 15.55 13.55 -9.15
CA TRP A 69 14.43 14.27 -8.53
C TRP A 69 13.33 13.31 -8.02
N GLN A 70 13.08 12.25 -8.77
CA GLN A 70 12.08 11.25 -8.42
C GLN A 70 12.56 10.35 -7.27
N ALA A 71 13.85 9.95 -7.29
CA ALA A 71 14.47 9.18 -6.20
C ALA A 71 14.44 9.97 -4.89
N LYS A 72 14.75 11.28 -4.91
CA LYS A 72 14.63 12.15 -3.73
C LYS A 72 13.19 12.28 -3.23
N GLY A 73 12.21 12.45 -4.11
CA GLY A 73 10.80 12.47 -3.73
C GLY A 73 10.32 11.18 -3.07
N MET A 74 10.89 10.02 -3.47
CA MET A 74 10.61 8.75 -2.79
C MET A 74 11.16 8.71 -1.37
N LEU A 75 12.35 9.29 -1.12
CA LEU A 75 12.89 9.37 0.24
C LEU A 75 11.99 10.22 1.15
N GLU A 76 11.55 11.38 0.68
CA GLU A 76 10.61 12.24 1.41
C GLU A 76 9.30 11.50 1.73
N LEU A 77 8.81 10.66 0.81
CA LEU A 77 7.64 9.83 1.04
C LEU A 77 7.89 8.75 2.11
N PHE A 78 9.07 8.12 2.10
CA PHE A 78 9.44 7.14 3.12
C PHE A 78 9.56 7.77 4.51
N ASP A 79 10.09 8.98 4.61
CA ASP A 79 10.15 9.75 5.87
C ASP A 79 8.74 10.09 6.39
N LEU A 80 7.82 10.43 5.48
CA LEU A 80 6.42 10.64 5.84
C LEU A 80 5.80 9.37 6.44
N PHE A 81 6.09 8.22 5.88
CA PHE A 81 5.61 6.93 6.43
C PHE A 81 6.28 6.61 7.76
N ALA A 82 7.59 6.80 7.88
CA ALA A 82 8.34 6.55 9.10
C ALA A 82 7.90 7.43 10.27
N SER A 83 7.48 8.66 9.98
CA SER A 83 6.96 9.61 10.98
C SER A 83 5.50 9.38 11.38
N ASN A 84 4.84 8.33 10.90
CA ASN A 84 3.42 8.00 11.11
C ASN A 84 2.42 9.05 10.59
N GLN A 85 2.84 10.01 9.79
CA GLN A 85 1.95 11.04 9.26
C GLN A 85 0.94 10.49 8.25
N ALA A 86 1.24 9.35 7.64
CA ALA A 86 0.34 8.63 6.74
C ALA A 86 -0.44 7.48 7.43
N ALA A 87 -0.35 7.36 8.76
CA ALA A 87 -1.02 6.31 9.53
C ALA A 87 -2.51 6.63 9.75
N VAL A 88 -3.28 6.63 8.66
CA VAL A 88 -4.71 6.95 8.66
C VAL A 88 -5.49 5.86 7.95
N ILE A 89 -6.62 5.45 8.54
CA ILE A 89 -7.62 4.60 7.88
C ILE A 89 -8.87 5.45 7.64
N SER A 90 -9.33 5.47 6.38
CA SER A 90 -10.60 6.09 6.00
C SER A 90 -11.68 5.02 5.85
N PRO A 91 -12.92 5.29 6.31
CA PRO A 91 -14.06 4.42 6.09
C PRO A 91 -14.62 4.50 4.65
N ASP A 92 -14.21 5.48 3.86
CA ASP A 92 -14.77 5.75 2.54
C ASP A 92 -14.70 4.54 1.62
N GLY A 93 -13.57 3.82 1.64
CA GLY A 93 -13.36 2.65 0.79
C GLY A 93 -14.40 1.56 0.99
N GLU A 94 -14.68 1.18 2.24
CA GLU A 94 -15.68 0.16 2.57
C GLU A 94 -17.10 0.62 2.29
N GLN A 95 -17.39 1.90 2.58
CA GLN A 95 -18.71 2.48 2.31
C GLN A 95 -19.03 2.50 0.82
N LEU A 96 -18.07 2.89 -0.02
CA LEU A 96 -18.23 2.94 -1.49
C LEU A 96 -18.22 1.55 -2.13
N LEU A 97 -17.53 0.59 -1.51
CA LEU A 97 -17.46 -0.78 -1.99
C LEU A 97 -18.70 -1.60 -1.55
N GLY A 98 -19.31 -1.25 -0.42
CA GLY A 98 -20.44 -1.96 0.17
C GLY A 98 -20.07 -3.30 0.85
N ARG A 99 -18.77 -3.55 1.03
CA ARG A 99 -18.22 -4.74 1.69
C ARG A 99 -16.83 -4.42 2.28
N PRO A 100 -16.28 -5.26 3.18
CA PRO A 100 -14.92 -5.07 3.68
C PRO A 100 -13.88 -5.03 2.55
N LEU A 101 -12.86 -4.19 2.74
CA LEU A 101 -11.71 -4.15 1.85
C LEU A 101 -10.85 -5.40 2.01
N THR A 102 -10.20 -5.80 0.94
CA THR A 102 -9.25 -6.92 0.94
C THR A 102 -8.05 -6.59 1.82
N THR A 103 -7.75 -7.43 2.79
CA THR A 103 -6.57 -7.32 3.64
C THR A 103 -5.29 -7.71 2.88
N LEU A 104 -4.12 -7.31 3.41
CA LEU A 104 -2.85 -7.74 2.83
C LEU A 104 -2.70 -9.27 2.89
N LYS A 105 -3.15 -9.90 3.96
CA LYS A 105 -3.09 -11.36 4.10
C LYS A 105 -3.94 -12.07 3.05
N GLU A 106 -5.17 -11.63 2.83
CA GLU A 106 -6.05 -12.18 1.79
C GLU A 106 -5.45 -11.99 0.39
N PHE A 107 -4.92 -10.80 0.11
CA PHE A 107 -4.21 -10.53 -1.15
C PHE A 107 -3.02 -11.47 -1.35
N ALA A 108 -2.18 -11.62 -0.33
CA ALA A 108 -1.02 -12.49 -0.39
C ALA A 108 -1.43 -13.98 -0.59
N GLN A 109 -2.50 -14.43 0.07
CA GLN A 109 -3.03 -15.78 -0.10
C GLN A 109 -3.55 -16.02 -1.53
N GLN A 110 -4.33 -15.09 -2.06
CA GLN A 110 -4.87 -15.17 -3.43
C GLN A 110 -3.78 -15.19 -4.51
N ASN A 111 -2.66 -14.53 -4.24
CA ASN A 111 -1.53 -14.40 -5.17
C ASN A 111 -0.29 -15.19 -4.72
N LYS A 112 -0.46 -16.18 -3.85
CA LYS A 112 0.65 -16.92 -3.24
C LYS A 112 1.68 -17.41 -4.27
N ALA A 113 1.23 -17.89 -5.43
CA ALA A 113 2.12 -18.39 -6.49
C ALA A 113 3.11 -17.34 -7.03
N ALA A 114 2.79 -16.04 -6.90
CA ALA A 114 3.68 -14.97 -7.33
C ALA A 114 4.81 -14.67 -6.32
N PHE A 115 4.71 -15.19 -5.09
CA PHE A 115 5.66 -14.93 -4.01
C PHE A 115 6.50 -16.16 -3.62
N ILE A 116 6.32 -17.28 -4.31
CA ILE A 116 7.01 -18.54 -4.00
C ILE A 116 8.13 -18.84 -5.00
#